data_9f0fc6af2b86ef5dc11e3ea008f1854d
#
_entry.id   9f0fc6af2b86ef5dc11e3ea008f1854d
#
_cell.length_a   1.000
_cell.length_b   1.000
_cell.length_c   1.000
_cell.angle_alpha   90.00
_cell.angle_beta   90.00
_cell.angle_gamma   90.00
#
_symmetry.space_group_name_H-M   'P 1'
#
loop_
_entity.id
_entity.type
_entity.pdbx_description
1 polymer ?
#
loop_
_entity_poly.entity_id
_entity_poly.type
_entity_poly.pdbx_seq_one_letter_code
_entity_poly.pdbx_strand_id
1 'polypeptide(L)'
;MIKPFDFYFDFISPYSFLAHKEVRKIENKVGIKIRYKPMLLGGLHNLHGIKAPAFIPAKAKHMVRDCKLIAQRNNVKFKFNAYFPIKSLNLMRGVLVAE
;
A
#
# COMPACT_ATOMS: atom_id res chain seq x y z
N MET A 1 -24.99 8.67 -10.49
CA MET A 1 -24.55 8.25 -9.14
C MET A 1 -23.21 7.53 -9.24
N ILE A 2 -22.21 7.99 -8.49
CA ILE A 2 -20.90 7.36 -8.46
C ILE A 2 -20.96 6.17 -7.51
N LYS A 3 -20.65 4.98 -8.03
CA LYS A 3 -20.64 3.76 -7.21
C LYS A 3 -19.41 3.74 -6.31
N PRO A 4 -19.52 3.21 -5.07
CA PRO A 4 -18.34 3.00 -4.22
C PRO A 4 -17.40 2.01 -4.88
N PHE A 5 -16.10 2.11 -4.58
CA PHE A 5 -15.15 1.13 -5.07
C PHE A 5 -14.25 0.62 -3.95
N ASP A 6 -13.63 -0.53 -4.19
CA ASP A 6 -12.78 -1.19 -3.22
C ASP A 6 -11.33 -0.80 -3.40
N PHE A 7 -10.66 -0.49 -2.29
CA PHE A 7 -9.22 -0.24 -2.26
C PHE A 7 -8.56 -1.37 -1.48
N TYR A 8 -7.90 -2.27 -2.20
CA TYR A 8 -7.17 -3.38 -1.59
C TYR A 8 -5.77 -2.92 -1.22
N PHE A 9 -5.34 -3.20 0.01
CA PHE A 9 -4.07 -2.70 0.52
C PHE A 9 -3.41 -3.68 1.48
N ASP A 10 -2.10 -3.52 1.66
CA ASP A 10 -1.31 -4.21 2.67
C ASP A 10 -0.30 -3.22 3.24
N PHE A 11 -0.16 -3.19 4.56
CA PHE A 11 0.77 -2.28 5.25
C PHE A 11 2.23 -2.52 4.88
N ILE A 12 2.57 -3.70 4.34
CA ILE A 12 3.93 -3.97 3.86
C ILE A 12 4.25 -3.15 2.60
N SER A 13 3.25 -2.75 1.84
CA SER A 13 3.46 -2.07 0.56
C SER A 13 3.63 -0.56 0.74
N PRO A 14 4.80 0.00 0.40
CA PRO A 14 4.98 1.46 0.42
C PRO A 14 4.06 2.16 -0.59
N TYR A 15 3.76 1.49 -1.71
CA TYR A 15 2.82 2.04 -2.69
C TYR A 15 1.40 2.11 -2.14
N SER A 16 0.98 1.15 -1.32
CA SER A 16 -0.33 1.21 -0.65
C SER A 16 -0.42 2.43 0.26
N PHE A 17 0.64 2.73 1.00
CA PHE A 17 0.70 3.91 1.86
C PHE A 17 0.55 5.20 1.03
N LEU A 18 1.32 5.31 -0.04
CA LEU A 18 1.28 6.51 -0.89
C LEU A 18 -0.07 6.66 -1.62
N ALA A 19 -0.60 5.56 -2.13
CA ALA A 19 -1.91 5.55 -2.79
C ALA A 19 -3.03 5.90 -1.82
N HIS A 20 -2.95 5.47 -0.57
CA HIS A 20 -3.94 5.78 0.46
C HIS A 20 -4.09 7.30 0.64
N LYS A 21 -2.99 8.05 0.62
CA LYS A 21 -3.03 9.51 0.73
C LYS A 21 -3.83 10.13 -0.42
N GLU A 22 -3.64 9.63 -1.64
CA GLU A 22 -4.38 10.12 -2.81
C GLU A 22 -5.84 9.68 -2.80
N VAL A 23 -6.11 8.45 -2.38
CA VAL A 23 -7.47 7.91 -2.25
C VAL A 23 -8.29 8.75 -1.28
N ARG A 24 -7.70 9.14 -0.15
CA ARG A 24 -8.39 10.00 0.84
C ARG A 24 -8.73 11.37 0.26
N LYS A 25 -7.84 11.95 -0.54
CA LYS A 25 -8.12 13.23 -1.21
C LYS A 25 -9.28 13.11 -2.18
N ILE A 26 -9.32 12.03 -2.97
CA ILE A 26 -10.40 11.77 -3.92
C ILE A 26 -11.73 11.57 -3.19
N GLU A 27 -11.72 10.80 -2.12
CA GLU A 27 -12.90 10.54 -1.30
C GLU A 27 -13.53 11.85 -0.81
N ASN A 28 -12.69 12.76 -0.29
CA ASN A 28 -13.15 14.05 0.23
C ASN A 28 -13.59 15.00 -0.87
N LYS A 29 -12.89 15.01 -2.00
CA LYS A 29 -13.15 15.95 -3.09
C LYS A 29 -14.37 15.59 -3.91
N VAL A 30 -14.58 14.32 -4.18
CA VAL A 30 -15.64 13.81 -5.07
C VAL A 30 -16.85 13.29 -4.30
N GLY A 31 -16.69 13.01 -3.01
CA GLY A 31 -17.76 12.45 -2.19
C GLY A 31 -18.04 10.98 -2.46
N ILE A 32 -17.11 10.27 -3.09
CA ILE A 32 -17.25 8.85 -3.34
C ILE A 32 -16.87 8.05 -2.10
N LYS A 33 -17.57 6.96 -1.85
CA LYS A 33 -17.26 6.07 -0.74
C LYS A 33 -16.21 5.03 -1.16
N ILE A 34 -15.15 4.96 -0.39
CA ILE A 34 -14.08 3.97 -0.59
C ILE A 34 -14.24 2.86 0.44
N ARG A 35 -14.26 1.61 -0.01
CA ARG A 35 -14.26 0.45 0.87
C ARG A 35 -12.82 -0.06 1.00
N TYR A 36 -12.27 0.01 2.20
CA TYR A 36 -10.89 -0.39 2.47
C TYR A 36 -10.85 -1.89 2.73
N LYS A 37 -10.15 -2.63 1.86
CA LYS A 37 -10.08 -4.09 1.88
C LYS A 37 -8.65 -4.54 2.18
N PRO A 38 -8.38 -5.00 3.40
CA PRO A 38 -7.05 -5.54 3.72
C PRO A 38 -6.79 -6.84 2.95
N MET A 39 -5.54 -7.00 2.51
CA MET A 39 -5.10 -8.23 1.85
C MET A 39 -3.69 -8.57 2.29
N LEU A 40 -3.27 -9.82 2.12
CA LEU A 40 -1.91 -10.25 2.39
C LEU A 40 -1.16 -10.37 1.06
N LEU A 41 -0.40 -9.33 0.74
CA LEU A 41 0.30 -9.24 -0.55
C LEU A 41 1.33 -10.35 -0.72
N GLY A 42 2.10 -10.66 0.34
CA GLY A 42 3.06 -11.75 0.31
C GLY A 42 2.42 -13.11 0.03
N GLY A 43 1.23 -13.34 0.59
CA GLY A 43 0.46 -14.56 0.33
C GLY A 43 0.03 -14.66 -1.12
N LEU A 44 -0.40 -13.54 -1.71
CA LEU A 44 -0.78 -13.48 -3.13
C LEU A 44 0.42 -13.75 -4.03
N HIS A 45 1.58 -13.17 -3.71
CA HIS A 45 2.82 -13.42 -4.45
C HIS A 45 3.19 -14.90 -4.42
N ASN A 46 3.14 -15.53 -3.24
CA ASN A 46 3.45 -16.95 -3.09
C ASN A 46 2.50 -17.82 -3.92
N LEU A 47 1.22 -17.50 -3.90
CA LEU A 47 0.21 -18.27 -4.62
C LEU A 47 0.47 -18.27 -6.13
N HIS A 48 0.95 -17.16 -6.67
CA HIS A 48 1.20 -17.01 -8.11
C HIS A 48 2.67 -17.15 -8.50
N GLY A 49 3.54 -17.57 -7.57
CA GLY A 49 4.97 -17.75 -7.85
C GLY A 49 5.70 -16.46 -8.17
N ILE A 50 5.22 -15.34 -7.67
CA ILE A 50 5.81 -14.02 -7.93
C ILE A 50 6.79 -13.68 -6.81
N LYS A 51 8.01 -13.27 -7.20
CA LYS A 51 8.98 -12.74 -6.25
C LYS A 51 8.76 -11.24 -6.10
N ALA A 52 8.52 -10.78 -4.86
CA ALA A 52 8.28 -9.37 -4.61
C ALA A 52 9.48 -8.51 -5.00
N PRO A 53 9.26 -7.29 -5.51
CA PRO A 53 10.35 -6.39 -5.90
C PRO A 53 11.34 -6.12 -4.77
N ALA A 54 10.88 -6.08 -3.52
CA ALA A 54 11.74 -5.85 -2.36
C ALA A 54 12.84 -6.91 -2.19
N PHE A 55 12.63 -8.11 -2.74
CA PHE A 55 13.60 -9.22 -2.65
C PHE A 55 14.49 -9.33 -3.88
N ILE A 56 14.34 -8.44 -4.85
CA ILE A 56 15.16 -8.38 -6.06
C ILE A 56 15.97 -7.08 -5.99
N PRO A 57 17.31 -7.13 -5.76
CA PRO A 57 18.09 -5.93 -5.44
C PRO A 57 17.89 -4.74 -6.38
N ALA A 58 17.93 -4.96 -7.68
CA ALA A 58 17.76 -3.88 -8.66
C ALA A 58 16.36 -3.26 -8.60
N LYS A 59 15.32 -4.10 -8.44
CA LYS A 59 13.95 -3.64 -8.33
C LYS A 59 13.68 -2.95 -7.00
N ALA A 60 14.29 -3.45 -5.91
CA ALA A 60 14.17 -2.84 -4.59
C ALA A 60 14.74 -1.42 -4.60
N LYS A 61 15.91 -1.24 -5.21
CA LYS A 61 16.56 0.07 -5.32
C LYS A 61 15.68 1.04 -6.12
N HIS A 62 15.12 0.58 -7.23
CA HIS A 62 14.20 1.38 -8.03
C HIS A 62 12.95 1.76 -7.24
N MET A 63 12.37 0.81 -6.53
CA MET A 63 11.17 1.02 -5.72
C MET A 63 11.39 2.10 -4.66
N VAL A 64 12.52 2.06 -3.96
CA VAL A 64 12.85 3.06 -2.93
C VAL A 64 12.92 4.45 -3.56
N ARG A 65 13.60 4.58 -4.69
CA ARG A 65 13.73 5.85 -5.40
C ARG A 65 12.38 6.35 -5.91
N ASP A 66 11.58 5.45 -6.49
CA ASP A 66 10.25 5.77 -7.03
C ASP A 66 9.32 6.27 -5.93
N CYS A 67 9.26 5.57 -4.80
CA CYS A 67 8.41 5.96 -3.68
C CYS A 67 8.81 7.32 -3.11
N LYS A 68 10.12 7.60 -3.03
CA LYS A 68 10.60 8.90 -2.56
C LYS A 68 10.17 10.03 -3.51
N LEU A 69 10.25 9.79 -4.82
CA LEU A 69 9.83 10.78 -5.82
C LEU A 69 8.32 11.04 -5.76
N ILE A 70 7.52 9.99 -5.63
CA ILE A 70 6.06 10.12 -5.51
C ILE A 70 5.70 10.90 -4.25
N ALA A 71 6.32 10.55 -3.13
CA ALA A 71 6.08 11.23 -1.85
C ALA A 71 6.43 12.71 -1.95
N GLN A 72 7.56 13.04 -2.55
CA GLN A 72 8.02 14.40 -2.72
C GLN A 72 7.06 15.20 -3.60
N ARG A 73 6.61 14.61 -4.71
CA ARG A 73 5.66 15.24 -5.64
C ARG A 73 4.34 15.59 -4.97
N ASN A 74 3.89 14.73 -4.04
CA ASN A 74 2.61 14.88 -3.37
C ASN A 74 2.71 15.50 -1.97
N ASN A 75 3.87 15.99 -1.58
CA ASN A 75 4.13 16.59 -0.26
C ASN A 75 3.76 15.66 0.90
N VAL A 76 4.06 14.37 0.75
CA VAL A 76 3.82 13.37 1.78
C VAL A 76 5.13 13.08 2.51
N LYS A 77 5.08 13.11 3.85
CA LYS A 77 6.20 12.65 4.66
C LYS A 77 6.30 11.12 4.52
N PHE A 78 7.44 10.65 4.03
CA PHE A 78 7.63 9.25 3.77
C PHE A 78 9.03 8.81 4.16
N LYS A 79 9.10 7.76 4.97
CA LYS A 79 10.35 7.15 5.40
C LYS A 79 10.17 5.64 5.44
N PHE A 80 11.10 4.91 4.82
CA PHE A 80 11.07 3.46 4.90
C PHE A 80 11.33 3.00 6.32
N ASN A 81 10.57 1.99 6.76
CA ASN A 81 10.81 1.31 8.01
C ASN A 81 12.18 0.62 7.95
N ALA A 82 12.99 0.79 9.00
CA ALA A 82 14.32 0.17 9.07
C ALA A 82 14.25 -1.36 8.98
N TYR A 83 13.12 -1.94 9.33
CA TYR A 83 12.89 -3.40 9.30
C TYR A 83 12.15 -3.86 8.05
N PHE A 84 12.01 -2.98 7.05
CA PHE A 84 11.36 -3.33 5.79
C PHE A 84 12.19 -4.34 4.99
N PRO A 85 11.56 -5.38 4.37
CA PRO A 85 10.13 -5.70 4.46
C PRO A 85 9.77 -6.45 5.75
N ILE A 86 8.53 -6.25 6.23
CA ILE A 86 8.01 -6.87 7.44
C ILE A 86 6.93 -7.91 7.10
N LYS A 87 6.63 -8.77 8.08
CA LYS A 87 5.45 -9.65 7.98
C LYS A 87 4.24 -8.88 8.49
N SER A 88 3.27 -8.64 7.62
CA SER A 88 2.12 -7.79 7.94
C SER A 88 0.87 -8.57 8.33
N LEU A 89 0.91 -9.89 8.39
CA LEU A 89 -0.28 -10.72 8.61
C LEU A 89 -1.10 -10.28 9.83
N ASN A 90 -0.45 -10.13 10.99
CA ASN A 90 -1.15 -9.76 12.22
C ASN A 90 -1.72 -8.34 12.14
N LEU A 91 -1.02 -7.43 11.49
CA LEU A 91 -1.49 -6.06 11.28
C LEU A 91 -2.74 -6.04 10.41
N MET A 92 -2.75 -6.84 9.33
CA MET A 92 -3.89 -6.92 8.42
C MET A 92 -5.09 -7.58 9.08
N ARG A 93 -4.86 -8.59 9.92
CA ARG A 93 -5.92 -9.18 10.74
C ARG A 93 -6.50 -8.15 11.71
N GLY A 94 -5.67 -7.29 12.27
CA GLY A 94 -6.11 -6.20 13.14
C GLY A 94 -7.04 -5.23 12.44
N VAL A 95 -6.81 -4.93 11.17
CA VAL A 95 -7.69 -4.07 10.37
C VAL A 95 -9.09 -4.67 10.27
N LEU A 96 -9.19 -5.99 10.06
CA LEU A 96 -10.49 -6.68 9.98
C LEU A 96 -11.26 -6.58 11.31
N VAL A 97 -10.56 -6.65 12.43
CA VAL A 97 -11.17 -6.53 13.76
C VAL A 97 -11.63 -5.09 14.04
N ALA A 98 -10.89 -4.11 13.54
CA ALA A 98 -11.17 -2.71 13.79
C ALA A 98 -12.36 -2.16 12.98
N GLU A 99 -12.77 -2.85 11.94
CA GLU A 99 -13.91 -2.41 11.11
C GLU A 99 -15.26 -2.53 11.81
#